data_fa62202b8fdd6ae714c10f2833d94446
#
_entry.id   fa62202b8fdd6ae714c10f2833d94446
#
_cell.length_a   1.000
_cell.length_b   1.000
_cell.length_c   1.000
_cell.angle_alpha   90.00
_cell.angle_beta   90.00
_cell.angle_gamma   90.00
#
_symmetry.space_group_name_H-M   'P 1'
#
loop_
_entity.id
_entity.type
_entity.pdbx_description
1 polymer ?
#
loop_
_entity_poly.entity_id
_entity_poly.type
_entity_poly.pdbx_seq_one_letter_code
_entity_poly.pdbx_strand_id
1 'polypeptide(L)'
;MRLAQILATVMLLALLSRPALAEPRWLACKFNDTGGKAQNFVMVFDDLRGTVALFDGYSLIDGASTTITFQALRTRFPQFNVTYNRNDGALAVSPIGVGGILHGECRRSAPPPGAPAVPQ
;
A
#
# COMPACT_ATOMS: atom_id res chain seq x y z
N MET A 1 -31.57 31.04 22.68
CA MET A 1 -30.22 31.42 22.27
C MET A 1 -29.12 30.42 22.70
N ARG A 2 -29.09 30.02 23.97
CA ARG A 2 -28.10 29.05 24.45
C ARG A 2 -28.25 27.67 23.84
N LEU A 3 -29.46 27.20 23.58
CA LEU A 3 -29.73 25.91 22.94
C LEU A 3 -29.24 25.86 21.49
N ALA A 4 -29.36 26.96 20.76
CA ALA A 4 -28.88 27.01 19.37
C ALA A 4 -27.34 26.92 19.29
N GLN A 5 -26.63 27.51 20.25
CA GLN A 5 -25.16 27.42 20.31
C GLN A 5 -24.68 26.00 20.66
N ILE A 6 -25.37 25.31 21.57
CA ILE A 6 -25.07 23.94 21.96
C ILE A 6 -25.29 23.00 20.77
N LEU A 7 -26.38 23.16 20.04
CA LEU A 7 -26.68 22.37 18.85
C LEU A 7 -25.64 22.56 17.73
N ALA A 8 -25.20 23.79 17.52
CA ALA A 8 -24.16 24.08 16.55
C ALA A 8 -22.83 23.42 16.92
N THR A 9 -22.48 23.42 18.20
CA THR A 9 -21.26 22.80 18.70
C THR A 9 -21.32 21.28 18.54
N VAL A 10 -22.46 20.66 18.84
CA VAL A 10 -22.64 19.21 18.68
C VAL A 10 -22.55 18.81 17.21
N MET A 11 -23.14 19.59 16.29
CA MET A 11 -23.02 19.33 14.87
C MET A 11 -21.57 19.41 14.37
N LEU A 12 -20.82 20.38 14.85
CA LEU A 12 -19.41 20.53 14.48
C LEU A 12 -18.58 19.34 14.95
N LEU A 13 -18.81 18.87 16.18
CA LEU A 13 -18.16 17.68 16.72
C LEU A 13 -18.51 16.42 15.93
N ALA A 14 -19.77 16.27 15.50
CA ALA A 14 -20.19 15.15 14.67
C ALA A 14 -19.49 15.14 13.31
N LEU A 15 -19.23 16.31 12.72
CA LEU A 15 -18.49 16.43 11.46
C LEU A 15 -17.00 16.11 11.64
N LEU A 16 -16.42 16.47 12.78
CA LEU A 16 -15.01 16.19 13.10
C LEU A 16 -14.78 14.72 13.50
N SER A 17 -15.81 14.03 13.98
CA SER A 17 -15.72 12.63 14.40
C SER A 17 -16.05 11.62 13.31
N ARG A 18 -16.13 12.03 12.05
CA ARG A 18 -16.25 11.08 10.94
C ARG A 18 -15.07 10.11 10.97
N PRO A 19 -15.36 8.79 10.95
CA PRO A 19 -14.26 7.84 10.83
C PRO A 19 -13.48 8.15 9.55
N ALA A 20 -12.17 8.25 9.68
CA ALA A 20 -11.32 8.38 8.54
C ALA A 20 -11.54 7.15 7.65
N LEU A 21 -11.98 7.35 6.41
CA LEU A 21 -12.01 6.28 5.43
C LEU A 21 -10.57 5.82 5.22
N ALA A 22 -10.34 4.51 5.20
CA ALA A 22 -9.02 3.98 4.91
C ALA A 22 -8.63 4.44 3.49
N GLU A 23 -7.58 5.24 3.40
CA GLU A 23 -7.06 5.71 2.13
C GLU A 23 -6.07 4.70 1.59
N PRO A 24 -6.00 4.53 0.26
CA PRO A 24 -4.93 3.74 -0.35
C PRO A 24 -3.57 4.30 0.04
N ARG A 25 -2.65 3.39 0.35
CA ARG A 25 -1.29 3.76 0.77
C ARG A 25 -0.29 3.34 -0.28
N TRP A 26 0.56 4.26 -0.68
CA TRP A 26 1.59 4.04 -1.68
C TRP A 26 2.91 3.71 -1.02
N LEU A 27 3.60 2.72 -1.58
CA LEU A 27 4.93 2.29 -1.13
C LEU A 27 5.90 2.32 -2.30
N ALA A 28 7.03 2.98 -2.10
CA ALA A 28 8.16 2.91 -3.01
C ALA A 28 9.11 1.84 -2.49
N CYS A 29 9.32 0.80 -3.29
CA CYS A 29 10.08 -0.37 -2.90
C CYS A 29 11.33 -0.50 -3.75
N LYS A 30 12.40 -1.02 -3.14
CA LYS A 30 13.65 -1.32 -3.84
C LYS A 30 14.27 -2.61 -3.32
N PHE A 31 14.91 -3.33 -4.20
CA PHE A 31 15.67 -4.53 -3.86
C PHE A 31 16.80 -4.71 -4.89
N ASN A 32 17.78 -5.51 -4.56
CA ASN A 32 18.83 -5.88 -5.50
C ASN A 32 18.50 -7.24 -6.09
N ASP A 33 18.58 -7.36 -7.42
CA ASP A 33 18.37 -8.62 -8.11
C ASP A 33 19.56 -9.58 -7.90
N THR A 34 19.50 -10.77 -8.50
CA THR A 34 20.54 -11.78 -8.35
C THR A 34 21.91 -11.35 -8.90
N GLY A 35 21.92 -10.39 -9.82
CA GLY A 35 23.14 -9.78 -10.33
C GLY A 35 23.65 -8.58 -9.55
N GLY A 36 22.98 -8.24 -8.44
CA GLY A 36 23.32 -7.08 -7.62
C GLY A 36 22.82 -5.75 -8.18
N LYS A 37 22.01 -5.76 -9.23
CA LYS A 37 21.44 -4.57 -9.83
C LYS A 37 20.22 -4.12 -9.06
N ALA A 38 20.14 -2.81 -8.77
CA ALA A 38 19.02 -2.24 -8.07
C ALA A 38 17.75 -2.26 -8.92
N GLN A 39 16.66 -2.75 -8.34
CA GLN A 39 15.33 -2.76 -8.93
C GLN A 39 14.39 -1.95 -8.05
N ASN A 40 13.57 -1.13 -8.68
CA ASN A 40 12.60 -0.30 -7.99
C ASN A 40 11.19 -0.60 -8.51
N PHE A 41 10.23 -0.60 -7.61
CA PHE A 41 8.83 -0.69 -8.00
C PHE A 41 7.96 0.08 -7.01
N VAL A 42 6.76 0.39 -7.43
CA VAL A 42 5.78 1.10 -6.60
C VAL A 42 4.54 0.22 -6.50
N MET A 43 4.03 0.08 -5.29
CA MET A 43 2.78 -0.61 -5.08
C MET A 43 1.86 0.22 -4.19
N VAL A 44 0.58 -0.02 -4.33
CA VAL A 44 -0.46 0.63 -3.52
C VAL A 44 -1.32 -0.45 -2.86
N PHE A 45 -1.65 -0.25 -1.59
CA PHE A 45 -2.50 -1.19 -0.89
C PHE A 45 -3.63 -0.47 -0.15
N ASP A 46 -4.71 -1.19 0.02
CA ASP A 46 -5.90 -0.72 0.71
C ASP A 46 -6.26 -1.74 1.79
N ASP A 47 -6.09 -1.33 3.06
CA ASP A 47 -6.38 -2.20 4.21
C ASP A 47 -7.86 -2.60 4.27
N LEU A 48 -8.73 -1.67 3.91
CA LEU A 48 -10.16 -1.90 4.02
C LEU A 48 -10.66 -2.90 2.97
N ARG A 49 -10.14 -2.82 1.75
CA ARG A 49 -10.50 -3.70 0.65
C ARG A 49 -9.68 -4.99 0.62
N GLY A 50 -8.55 -5.02 1.32
CA GLY A 50 -7.63 -6.14 1.29
C GLY A 50 -6.95 -6.31 -0.06
N THR A 51 -6.69 -5.23 -0.77
CA THR A 51 -6.13 -5.24 -2.11
C THR A 51 -4.74 -4.64 -2.16
N VAL A 52 -3.92 -5.16 -3.07
CA VAL A 52 -2.60 -4.61 -3.40
C VAL A 52 -2.49 -4.57 -4.92
N ALA A 53 -1.90 -3.52 -5.44
CA ALA A 53 -1.64 -3.39 -6.86
C ALA A 53 -0.25 -2.85 -7.12
N LEU A 54 0.37 -3.32 -8.19
CA LEU A 54 1.66 -2.86 -8.68
C LEU A 54 1.44 -1.80 -9.73
N PHE A 55 2.16 -0.68 -9.62
CA PHE A 55 2.13 0.36 -10.64
C PHE A 55 3.29 0.14 -11.63
N ASP A 56 2.96 -0.07 -12.89
CA ASP A 56 3.95 -0.33 -13.94
C ASP A 56 4.43 0.93 -14.69
N GLY A 57 3.99 2.10 -14.26
CA GLY A 57 4.23 3.37 -14.94
C GLY A 57 3.03 3.88 -15.73
N TYR A 58 2.07 3.02 -16.03
CA TYR A 58 0.88 3.35 -16.80
C TYR A 58 -0.41 2.90 -16.14
N SER A 59 -0.43 1.71 -15.58
CA SER A 59 -1.62 1.08 -15.03
C SER A 59 -1.31 0.36 -13.74
N LEU A 60 -2.37 -0.05 -13.05
CA LEU A 60 -2.27 -0.85 -11.84
C LEU A 60 -2.50 -2.31 -12.19
N ILE A 61 -1.61 -3.17 -11.72
CA ILE A 61 -1.70 -4.62 -11.87
C ILE A 61 -2.08 -5.21 -10.53
N ASP A 62 -3.26 -5.81 -10.43
CA ASP A 62 -3.73 -6.35 -9.17
C ASP A 62 -2.88 -7.54 -8.71
N GLY A 63 -2.57 -7.56 -7.43
CA GLY A 63 -1.94 -8.71 -6.81
C GLY A 63 -2.95 -9.84 -6.61
N ALA A 64 -2.47 -11.06 -6.75
CA ALA A 64 -3.25 -12.27 -6.49
C ALA A 64 -2.88 -12.85 -5.13
N SER A 65 -3.78 -13.64 -4.55
CA SER A 65 -3.55 -14.33 -3.26
C SER A 65 -3.09 -13.36 -2.18
N THR A 66 -3.74 -12.22 -2.08
CA THR A 66 -3.34 -11.13 -1.20
C THR A 66 -3.80 -11.37 0.23
N THR A 67 -2.89 -11.17 1.17
CA THR A 67 -3.16 -11.19 2.61
C THR A 67 -2.56 -9.94 3.23
N ILE A 68 -3.38 -9.19 3.96
CA ILE A 68 -2.94 -7.98 4.66
C ILE A 68 -3.27 -8.14 6.14
N THR A 69 -2.24 -8.06 6.97
CA THR A 69 -2.38 -8.05 8.43
C THR A 69 -1.72 -6.79 8.99
N PHE A 70 -1.81 -6.57 10.29
CA PHE A 70 -1.09 -5.47 10.95
C PHE A 70 0.42 -5.59 10.82
N GLN A 71 0.93 -6.79 10.64
CA GLN A 71 2.37 -7.08 10.66
C GLN A 71 2.94 -7.18 9.26
N ALA A 72 2.17 -7.72 8.31
CA ALA A 72 2.70 -8.03 7.00
C ALA A 72 1.64 -7.91 5.90
N LEU A 73 2.14 -7.66 4.71
CA LEU A 73 1.38 -7.69 3.48
C LEU A 73 2.04 -8.72 2.58
N ARG A 74 1.25 -9.65 2.05
CA ARG A 74 1.72 -10.66 1.11
C ARG A 74 0.85 -10.64 -0.13
N THR A 75 1.50 -10.67 -1.28
CA THR A 75 0.79 -10.70 -2.55
C THR A 75 1.66 -11.30 -3.64
N ARG A 76 1.03 -11.70 -4.73
CA ARG A 76 1.68 -12.27 -5.89
C ARG A 76 1.41 -11.40 -7.10
N PHE A 77 2.48 -10.93 -7.73
CA PHE A 77 2.45 -10.27 -9.02
C PHE A 77 2.91 -11.24 -10.12
N PRO A 78 2.71 -10.91 -11.39
CA PRO A 78 3.11 -11.82 -12.48
C PRO A 78 4.58 -12.22 -12.47
N GLN A 79 5.47 -11.32 -12.02
CA GLN A 79 6.92 -11.55 -12.05
C GLN A 79 7.50 -12.06 -10.73
N PHE A 80 6.84 -11.79 -9.61
CA PHE A 80 7.39 -12.14 -8.30
C PHE A 80 6.33 -12.15 -7.21
N ASN A 81 6.61 -12.91 -6.15
CA ASN A 81 5.89 -12.83 -4.89
C ASN A 81 6.52 -11.78 -3.99
N VAL A 82 5.69 -11.07 -3.23
CA VAL A 82 6.13 -10.01 -2.33
C VAL A 82 5.67 -10.30 -0.92
N THR A 83 6.56 -10.11 0.04
CA THR A 83 6.22 -10.03 1.46
C THR A 83 6.82 -8.74 2.01
N TYR A 84 5.96 -7.89 2.55
CA TYR A 84 6.36 -6.61 3.11
C TYR A 84 6.07 -6.62 4.61
N ASN A 85 7.09 -6.34 5.42
CA ASN A 85 6.95 -6.20 6.86
C ASN A 85 6.56 -4.76 7.20
N ARG A 86 5.38 -4.59 7.76
CA ARG A 86 4.82 -3.25 8.04
C ARG A 86 5.45 -2.57 9.23
N ASN A 87 6.15 -3.32 10.09
CA ASN A 87 6.75 -2.77 11.29
C ASN A 87 8.10 -2.11 11.03
N ASP A 88 8.91 -2.70 10.16
CA ASP A 88 10.27 -2.22 9.90
C ASP A 88 10.53 -1.82 8.44
N GLY A 89 9.58 -2.04 7.55
CA GLY A 89 9.73 -1.71 6.14
C GLY A 89 10.51 -2.74 5.34
N ALA A 90 10.88 -3.88 5.93
CA ALA A 90 11.63 -4.91 5.24
C ALA A 90 10.80 -5.56 4.13
N LEU A 91 11.45 -5.82 3.00
CA LEU A 91 10.85 -6.40 1.81
C LEU A 91 11.54 -7.72 1.49
N ALA A 92 10.76 -8.73 1.16
CA ALA A 92 11.24 -9.98 0.58
C ALA A 92 10.54 -10.21 -0.75
N VAL A 93 11.33 -10.45 -1.78
CA VAL A 93 10.86 -10.67 -3.15
C VAL A 93 11.30 -12.04 -3.59
N SER A 94 10.38 -12.88 -4.07
CA SER A 94 10.67 -14.19 -4.62
C SER A 94 10.32 -14.20 -6.10
N PRO A 95 11.31 -14.13 -7.01
CA PRO A 95 11.02 -14.19 -8.44
C PRO A 95 10.35 -15.51 -8.80
N ILE A 96 9.35 -15.46 -9.66
CA ILE A 96 8.60 -16.65 -10.10
C ILE A 96 9.47 -17.43 -11.08
N GLY A 97 9.59 -18.74 -10.85
CA GLY A 97 10.37 -19.62 -11.69
C GLY A 97 11.87 -19.61 -11.40
N VAL A 98 12.32 -18.77 -10.50
CA VAL A 98 13.72 -18.71 -10.05
C VAL A 98 13.69 -18.91 -8.53
N GLY A 99 14.46 -19.83 -8.01
CA GLY A 99 14.52 -20.05 -6.56
C GLY A 99 15.18 -18.89 -5.83
N GLY A 100 14.91 -18.78 -4.53
CA GLY A 100 15.56 -17.84 -3.65
C GLY A 100 14.70 -16.64 -3.28
N ILE A 101 15.20 -15.89 -2.30
CA ILE A 101 14.54 -14.69 -1.77
C ILE A 101 15.51 -13.53 -1.89
N LEU A 102 15.05 -12.45 -2.49
CA LEU A 102 15.78 -11.19 -2.59
C LEU A 102 15.27 -10.24 -1.53
N HIS A 103 16.16 -9.58 -0.82
CA HIS A 103 15.80 -8.67 0.26
C HIS A 103 15.92 -7.22 -0.16
N GLY A 104 15.01 -6.42 0.35
CA GLY A 104 14.95 -5.00 0.08
C GLY A 104 14.20 -4.25 1.15
N GLU A 105 13.70 -3.09 0.78
CA GLU A 105 12.93 -2.25 1.67
C GLU A 105 11.88 -1.46 0.91
N CYS A 106 10.82 -1.08 1.62
CA CYS A 106 9.80 -0.18 1.13
C CYS A 106 9.67 1.02 2.06
N ARG A 107 9.34 2.16 1.48
CA ARG A 107 9.02 3.39 2.20
C ARG A 107 7.68 3.92 1.77
N ARG A 108 6.98 4.57 2.67
CA ARG A 108 5.76 5.30 2.31
C ARG A 108 6.11 6.40 1.32
N SER A 109 5.28 6.53 0.30
CA SER A 109 5.46 7.56 -0.71
C SER A 109 4.12 8.21 -1.05
N ALA A 110 4.20 9.38 -1.67
CA ALA A 110 3.05 9.97 -2.34
C ALA A 110 2.75 9.17 -3.62
N PRO A 111 1.53 9.26 -4.17
CA PRO A 111 1.27 8.67 -5.48
C PRO A 111 2.27 9.20 -6.50
N PRO A 112 2.88 8.33 -7.32
CA PRO A 112 3.82 8.79 -8.34
C PRO A 112 3.11 9.61 -9.42
N PRO A 113 3.84 10.48 -10.15
CA PRO A 113 3.24 11.22 -11.26
C PRO A 113 2.61 10.28 -12.29
N GLY A 114 1.39 10.61 -12.72
CA GLY A 114 0.66 9.80 -13.68
C GLY A 114 -0.03 8.57 -13.10
N ALA A 115 0.00 8.40 -11.78
CA ALA A 115 -0.68 7.29 -11.14
C ALA A 115 -2.20 7.37 -11.35
N PRO A 116 -2.86 6.25 -11.73
CA PRO A 116 -4.32 6.22 -11.83
C PRO A 116 -4.97 6.42 -10.47
N ALA A 117 -6.20 6.93 -10.47
CA ALA A 117 -7.00 6.97 -9.25
C ALA A 117 -7.30 5.53 -8.79
N VAL A 118 -7.06 5.27 -7.51
CA VAL A 118 -7.37 3.97 -6.92
C VAL A 118 -8.85 3.98 -6.52
N PRO A 119 -9.63 2.95 -6.88
CA PRO A 119 -11.03 2.86 -6.47
C PRO A 119 -11.14 2.87 -4.94
N GLN A 120 -12.05 3.67 -4.43
CA GLN A 120 -12.32 3.77 -2.99
C GLN A 120 -13.55 3.01 -2.60
#